data_d4e09fbed2f97775c29e29429ff77ded
#
_entry.id   d4e09fbed2f97775c29e29429ff77ded
#
_cell.length_a   1.000
_cell.length_b   1.000
_cell.length_c   1.000
_cell.angle_alpha   90.00
_cell.angle_beta   90.00
_cell.angle_gamma   90.00
#
_symmetry.space_group_name_H-M   'P 1'
#
loop_
_entity.id
_entity.type
_entity.pdbx_description
1 polymer ?
#
loop_
_entity_poly.entity_id
_entity_poly.type
_entity_poly.pdbx_seq_one_letter_code
_entity_poly.pdbx_strand_id
1 'polypeptide(L)'
;MTELPHRADLRLAGFGRRVAAYLIDVLPITAATAVFFYSYLGFDETFRRYLDAPDDLNARIAFMSQRNNIRDLSLLIYILYCMVADASPLQGTVGKRLLGLRVSDARGNRITIPRSIGRGAIKVVSVIPVGLGCLWALWSKDRRTWHDMAAKTLVLRR
;
A
#
# COMPACT_ATOMS: atom_id res chain seq x y z
N MET A 1 36.72 9.90 -1.59
CA MET A 1 35.54 10.74 -1.86
C MET A 1 34.64 9.95 -2.81
N THR A 2 33.62 9.28 -2.28
CA THR A 2 32.67 8.53 -3.10
C THR A 2 31.72 9.55 -3.71
N GLU A 3 31.82 9.80 -5.00
CA GLU A 3 30.91 10.65 -5.74
C GLU A 3 29.47 10.16 -5.55
N LEU A 4 28.60 11.04 -5.09
CA LEU A 4 27.17 10.74 -4.96
C LEU A 4 26.62 10.47 -6.37
N PRO A 5 25.86 9.37 -6.59
CA PRO A 5 25.34 9.05 -7.92
C PRO A 5 24.48 10.21 -8.42
N HIS A 6 24.80 10.68 -9.62
CA HIS A 6 24.05 11.75 -10.27
C HIS A 6 22.61 11.27 -10.48
N ARG A 7 21.65 12.17 -10.35
CA ARG A 7 20.18 11.87 -10.51
C ARG A 7 19.85 11.13 -11.82
N ALA A 8 20.69 11.28 -12.83
CA ALA A 8 20.57 10.63 -14.13
C ALA A 8 20.79 9.10 -14.08
N ASP A 9 21.48 8.58 -13.06
CA ASP A 9 21.83 7.16 -12.96
C ASP A 9 20.75 6.35 -12.18
N LEU A 10 19.75 7.02 -11.61
CA LEU A 10 18.72 6.38 -10.80
C LEU A 10 17.60 5.79 -11.68
N ARG A 11 17.57 4.47 -11.81
CA ARG A 11 16.52 3.76 -12.55
C ARG A 11 15.20 3.78 -11.78
N LEU A 12 14.26 4.64 -12.19
CA LEU A 12 12.94 4.75 -11.57
C LEU A 12 12.07 3.51 -11.83
N ALA A 13 11.30 3.11 -10.80
CA ALA A 13 10.35 2.02 -10.92
C ALA A 13 9.13 2.43 -11.74
N GLY A 14 8.76 1.63 -12.75
CA GLY A 14 7.52 1.79 -13.51
C GLY A 14 6.28 1.54 -12.65
N PHE A 15 5.15 2.14 -13.05
CA PHE A 15 3.88 2.02 -12.36
C PHE A 15 3.43 0.57 -12.19
N GLY A 16 3.45 -0.25 -13.26
CA GLY A 16 3.01 -1.65 -13.20
C GLY A 16 3.74 -2.49 -12.15
N ARG A 17 5.08 -2.31 -12.00
CA ARG A 17 5.83 -3.01 -10.95
C ARG A 17 5.42 -2.58 -9.54
N ARG A 18 5.07 -1.30 -9.35
CA ARG A 18 4.59 -0.80 -8.05
C ARG A 18 3.22 -1.38 -7.70
N VAL A 19 2.32 -1.50 -8.70
CA VAL A 19 1.01 -2.15 -8.55
C VAL A 19 1.18 -3.63 -8.24
N ALA A 20 2.04 -4.34 -8.96
CA ALA A 20 2.30 -5.75 -8.70
C ALA A 20 2.89 -5.95 -7.28
N ALA A 21 3.84 -5.09 -6.84
CA ALA A 21 4.36 -5.14 -5.48
C ALA A 21 3.26 -4.90 -4.43
N TYR A 22 2.37 -3.95 -4.67
CA TYR A 22 1.22 -3.69 -3.81
C TYR A 22 0.30 -4.91 -3.70
N LEU A 23 -0.03 -5.55 -4.81
CA LEU A 23 -0.89 -6.74 -4.83
C LEU A 23 -0.25 -7.92 -4.07
N ILE A 24 1.06 -8.15 -4.26
CA ILE A 24 1.79 -9.21 -3.53
C ILE A 24 1.73 -8.99 -2.02
N ASP A 25 1.76 -7.74 -1.57
CA ASP A 25 1.72 -7.42 -0.14
C ASP A 25 0.28 -7.41 0.41
N VAL A 26 -0.68 -6.82 -0.33
CA VAL A 26 -2.03 -6.58 0.20
C VAL A 26 -2.92 -7.82 0.16
N LEU A 27 -2.77 -8.69 -0.85
CA LEU A 27 -3.61 -9.89 -0.97
C LEU A 27 -3.49 -10.83 0.25
N PRO A 28 -2.28 -11.21 0.70
CA PRO A 28 -2.15 -12.07 1.88
C PRO A 28 -2.63 -11.38 3.17
N ILE A 29 -2.42 -10.06 3.31
CA ILE A 29 -2.92 -9.29 4.46
C ILE A 29 -4.45 -9.31 4.47
N THR A 30 -5.09 -9.03 3.33
CA THR A 30 -6.55 -9.04 3.23
C THR A 30 -7.12 -10.44 3.44
N ALA A 31 -6.48 -11.48 2.90
CA ALA A 31 -6.90 -12.86 3.13
C ALA A 31 -6.83 -13.23 4.62
N ALA A 32 -5.74 -12.91 5.31
CA ALA A 32 -5.59 -13.18 6.74
C ALA A 32 -6.64 -12.41 7.56
N THR A 33 -6.88 -11.14 7.23
CA THR A 33 -7.92 -10.32 7.88
C THR A 33 -9.31 -10.90 7.64
N ALA A 34 -9.62 -11.32 6.42
CA ALA A 34 -10.90 -11.93 6.08
C ALA A 34 -11.12 -13.25 6.84
N VAL A 35 -10.10 -14.11 6.93
CA VAL A 35 -10.15 -15.34 7.72
C VAL A 35 -10.39 -15.03 9.20
N PHE A 36 -9.73 -14.02 9.75
CA PHE A 36 -9.94 -13.59 11.13
C PHE A 36 -11.40 -13.14 11.37
N PHE A 37 -11.95 -12.32 10.49
CA PHE A 37 -13.35 -11.88 10.58
C PHE A 37 -14.33 -13.05 10.42
N TYR A 38 -14.03 -13.97 9.51
CA TYR A 38 -14.82 -15.17 9.30
C TYR A 38 -14.87 -16.07 10.54
N SER A 39 -13.71 -16.31 11.17
CA SER A 39 -13.60 -17.24 12.28
C SER A 39 -13.98 -16.68 13.66
N TYR A 40 -13.86 -15.36 13.86
CA TYR A 40 -13.98 -14.75 15.19
C TYR A 40 -14.99 -13.61 15.27
N LEU A 41 -15.38 -13.00 14.17
CA LEU A 41 -16.23 -11.79 14.17
C LEU A 41 -17.56 -11.98 13.43
N GLY A 42 -17.97 -13.23 13.18
CA GLY A 42 -19.29 -13.57 12.62
C GLY A 42 -19.51 -13.12 11.18
N PHE A 43 -18.45 -12.97 10.40
CA PHE A 43 -18.58 -12.64 8.98
C PHE A 43 -19.23 -13.79 8.20
N ASP A 44 -19.02 -15.03 8.60
CA ASP A 44 -19.62 -16.23 8.01
C ASP A 44 -21.17 -16.19 8.10
N GLU A 45 -21.70 -15.84 9.27
CA GLU A 45 -23.15 -15.71 9.47
C GLU A 45 -23.72 -14.54 8.67
N THR A 46 -23.04 -13.39 8.69
CA THR A 46 -23.43 -12.20 7.93
C THR A 46 -23.42 -12.47 6.42
N PHE A 47 -22.43 -13.21 5.94
CA PHE A 47 -22.29 -13.58 4.53
C PHE A 47 -23.39 -14.56 4.10
N ARG A 48 -23.69 -15.59 4.92
CA ARG A 48 -24.80 -16.54 4.65
C ARG A 48 -26.12 -15.81 4.60
N ARG A 49 -26.43 -14.96 5.59
CA ARG A 49 -27.68 -14.16 5.60
C ARG A 49 -27.81 -13.30 4.34
N TYR A 50 -26.72 -12.70 3.87
CA TYR A 50 -26.72 -11.94 2.63
C TYR A 50 -27.01 -12.80 1.39
N LEU A 51 -26.50 -14.05 1.34
CA LEU A 51 -26.77 -14.96 0.23
C LEU A 51 -28.22 -15.52 0.26
N ASP A 52 -28.76 -15.78 1.45
CA ASP A 52 -30.10 -16.35 1.63
C ASP A 52 -31.22 -15.32 1.38
N ALA A 53 -30.94 -14.04 1.64
CA ALA A 53 -31.90 -12.94 1.47
C ALA A 53 -31.24 -11.71 0.81
N PRO A 54 -30.89 -11.79 -0.49
CA PRO A 54 -30.16 -10.71 -1.18
C PRO A 54 -30.95 -9.41 -1.32
N ASP A 55 -32.29 -9.47 -1.22
CA ASP A 55 -33.18 -8.30 -1.28
C ASP A 55 -33.43 -7.69 0.09
N ASP A 56 -33.02 -8.34 1.18
CA ASP A 56 -33.09 -7.76 2.53
C ASP A 56 -32.06 -6.65 2.69
N LEU A 57 -32.56 -5.43 2.88
CA LEU A 57 -31.73 -4.23 3.06
C LEU A 57 -30.81 -4.35 4.28
N ASN A 58 -31.27 -4.93 5.38
CA ASN A 58 -30.49 -5.08 6.60
C ASN A 58 -29.35 -6.09 6.40
N ALA A 59 -29.62 -7.20 5.72
CA ALA A 59 -28.58 -8.18 5.37
C ALA A 59 -27.50 -7.55 4.48
N ARG A 60 -27.88 -6.74 3.49
CA ARG A 60 -26.94 -6.01 2.61
C ARG A 60 -26.11 -5.00 3.38
N ILE A 61 -26.73 -4.21 4.26
CA ILE A 61 -26.03 -3.20 5.08
C ILE A 61 -25.01 -3.89 6.00
N ALA A 62 -25.42 -4.97 6.68
CA ALA A 62 -24.53 -5.72 7.57
C ALA A 62 -23.32 -6.29 6.81
N PHE A 63 -23.55 -6.92 5.65
CA PHE A 63 -22.48 -7.44 4.80
C PHE A 63 -21.54 -6.34 4.31
N MET A 64 -22.06 -5.23 3.80
CA MET A 64 -21.25 -4.10 3.34
C MET A 64 -20.41 -3.50 4.48
N SER A 65 -20.99 -3.37 5.67
CA SER A 65 -20.28 -2.88 6.86
C SER A 65 -19.10 -3.77 7.21
N GLN A 66 -19.32 -5.07 7.34
CA GLN A 66 -18.22 -6.00 7.68
C GLN A 66 -17.16 -6.08 6.58
N ARG A 67 -17.57 -6.12 5.32
CA ARG A 67 -16.64 -6.05 4.18
C ARG A 67 -15.78 -4.78 4.22
N ASN A 68 -16.38 -3.64 4.54
CA ASN A 68 -15.64 -2.38 4.67
C ASN A 68 -14.68 -2.42 5.85
N ASN A 69 -15.07 -2.99 6.99
CA ASN A 69 -14.18 -3.16 8.15
C ASN A 69 -12.97 -4.03 7.80
N ILE A 70 -13.16 -5.14 7.06
CA ILE A 70 -12.07 -6.00 6.58
C ILE A 70 -11.13 -5.19 5.69
N ARG A 71 -11.65 -4.42 4.73
CA ARG A 71 -10.86 -3.55 3.85
C ARG A 71 -10.06 -2.53 4.64
N ASP A 72 -10.71 -1.82 5.55
CA ASP A 72 -10.11 -0.69 6.27
C ASP A 72 -9.03 -1.18 7.24
N LEU A 73 -9.26 -2.29 7.94
CA LEU A 73 -8.26 -2.93 8.79
C LEU A 73 -7.07 -3.45 7.96
N SER A 74 -7.34 -4.10 6.82
CA SER A 74 -6.27 -4.58 5.93
C SER A 74 -5.41 -3.43 5.41
N LEU A 75 -6.04 -2.31 5.03
CA LEU A 75 -5.34 -1.10 4.60
C LEU A 75 -4.49 -0.49 5.72
N LEU A 76 -5.03 -0.42 6.93
CA LEU A 76 -4.29 0.07 8.10
C LEU A 76 -3.06 -0.78 8.37
N ILE A 77 -3.22 -2.11 8.41
CA ILE A 77 -2.11 -3.06 8.60
C ILE A 77 -1.06 -2.88 7.49
N TYR A 78 -1.49 -2.78 6.22
CA TYR A 78 -0.59 -2.57 5.10
C TYR A 78 0.19 -1.26 5.20
N ILE A 79 -0.46 -0.16 5.63
CA ILE A 79 0.20 1.16 5.77
C ILE A 79 1.25 1.10 6.89
N LEU A 80 0.91 0.54 8.06
CA LEU A 80 1.84 0.36 9.17
C LEU A 80 3.03 -0.53 8.76
N TYR A 81 2.76 -1.63 8.07
CA TYR A 81 3.79 -2.50 7.50
C TYR A 81 4.72 -1.73 6.55
N CYS A 82 4.16 -0.91 5.65
CA CYS A 82 4.96 -0.06 4.76
C CYS A 82 5.84 0.95 5.53
N MET A 83 5.31 1.57 6.61
CA MET A 83 6.07 2.54 7.40
C MET A 83 7.33 1.90 8.00
N VAL A 84 7.20 0.68 8.52
CA VAL A 84 8.34 -0.06 9.09
C VAL A 84 9.29 -0.56 8.01
N ALA A 85 8.74 -1.22 6.97
CA ALA A 85 9.53 -1.88 5.93
C ALA A 85 10.31 -0.89 5.05
N ASP A 86 9.72 0.26 4.69
CA ASP A 86 10.37 1.26 3.83
C ASP A 86 11.53 1.96 4.56
N ALA A 87 11.47 2.11 5.90
CA ALA A 87 12.56 2.64 6.71
C ALA A 87 13.56 1.58 7.19
N SER A 88 13.29 0.30 6.98
CA SER A 88 14.17 -0.80 7.37
C SER A 88 15.43 -0.86 6.50
N PRO A 89 16.47 -1.64 6.87
CA PRO A 89 17.62 -1.90 6.00
C PRO A 89 17.24 -2.49 4.64
N LEU A 90 16.07 -3.11 4.57
CA LEU A 90 15.52 -3.72 3.36
C LEU A 90 15.00 -2.68 2.36
N GLN A 91 14.75 -1.44 2.78
CA GLN A 91 14.27 -0.32 1.98
C GLN A 91 12.98 -0.62 1.18
N GLY A 92 12.09 -1.45 1.73
CA GLY A 92 10.82 -1.78 1.08
C GLY A 92 10.18 -3.03 1.64
N THR A 93 8.89 -3.19 1.32
CA THR A 93 8.07 -4.35 1.64
C THR A 93 8.55 -5.61 0.90
N VAL A 94 8.04 -6.78 1.29
CA VAL A 94 8.36 -8.07 0.63
C VAL A 94 8.01 -8.00 -0.86
N GLY A 95 6.80 -7.52 -1.22
CA GLY A 95 6.41 -7.40 -2.62
C GLY A 95 7.33 -6.47 -3.43
N LYS A 96 7.78 -5.35 -2.85
CA LYS A 96 8.77 -4.47 -3.49
C LYS A 96 10.09 -5.18 -3.70
N ARG A 97 10.57 -5.93 -2.72
CA ARG A 97 11.84 -6.65 -2.81
C ARG A 97 11.82 -7.75 -3.85
N LEU A 98 10.76 -8.54 -3.89
CA LEU A 98 10.57 -9.62 -4.88
C LEU A 98 10.62 -9.08 -6.32
N LEU A 99 10.14 -7.85 -6.52
CA LEU A 99 10.16 -7.20 -7.84
C LEU A 99 11.39 -6.31 -8.08
N GLY A 100 12.41 -6.42 -7.22
CA GLY A 100 13.66 -5.66 -7.35
C GLY A 100 13.46 -4.15 -7.14
N LEU A 101 12.52 -3.74 -6.26
CA LEU A 101 12.27 -2.35 -5.95
C LEU A 101 12.83 -1.98 -4.58
N ARG A 102 13.25 -0.70 -4.44
CA ARG A 102 13.66 -0.11 -3.17
C ARG A 102 13.16 1.32 -3.04
N VAL A 103 12.86 1.73 -1.82
CA VAL A 103 12.50 3.10 -1.48
C VAL A 103 13.74 3.86 -1.03
N SER A 104 13.96 5.03 -1.60
CA SER A 104 15.11 5.87 -1.29
C SER A 104 14.72 7.35 -1.20
N ASP A 105 15.62 8.15 -0.68
CA ASP A 105 15.58 9.60 -0.83
C ASP A 105 16.00 10.03 -2.25
N ALA A 106 16.02 11.36 -2.50
CA ALA A 106 16.42 11.92 -3.79
C ALA A 106 17.90 11.65 -4.15
N ARG A 107 18.72 11.23 -3.18
CA ARG A 107 20.15 10.90 -3.35
C ARG A 107 20.41 9.39 -3.46
N GLY A 108 19.35 8.56 -3.43
CA GLY A 108 19.48 7.10 -3.46
C GLY A 108 19.72 6.45 -2.09
N ASN A 109 19.78 7.22 -1.00
CA ASN A 109 20.03 6.74 0.35
C ASN A 109 18.73 6.19 0.98
N ARG A 110 18.90 5.42 2.07
CA ARG A 110 17.81 4.94 2.90
C ARG A 110 17.04 6.11 3.52
N ILE A 111 15.70 5.99 3.52
CA ILE A 111 14.84 6.99 4.16
C ILE A 111 14.84 6.84 5.68
N THR A 112 14.67 7.95 6.39
CA THR A 112 14.54 7.97 7.84
C THR A 112 13.15 7.53 8.29
N ILE A 113 13.02 7.07 9.54
CA ILE A 113 11.73 6.67 10.13
C ILE A 113 10.68 7.80 10.05
N PRO A 114 10.97 9.06 10.42
CA PRO A 114 9.99 10.14 10.29
C PRO A 114 9.50 10.37 8.86
N ARG A 115 10.38 10.24 7.86
CA ARG A 115 9.99 10.32 6.44
C ARG A 115 9.09 9.17 6.04
N SER A 116 9.36 7.96 6.52
CA SER A 116 8.53 6.79 6.24
C SER A 116 7.15 6.93 6.85
N ILE A 117 7.05 7.46 8.08
CA ILE A 117 5.77 7.74 8.75
C ILE A 117 4.99 8.80 7.96
N GLY A 118 5.60 9.92 7.61
CA GLY A 118 4.96 10.97 6.82
C GLY A 118 4.45 10.45 5.47
N ARG A 119 5.24 9.59 4.80
CA ARG A 119 4.83 8.90 3.57
C ARG A 119 3.62 8.00 3.78
N GLY A 120 3.59 7.24 4.88
CA GLY A 120 2.48 6.37 5.24
C GLY A 120 1.21 7.14 5.55
N ALA A 121 1.30 8.24 6.30
CA ALA A 121 0.16 9.11 6.59
C ALA A 121 -0.47 9.68 5.31
N ILE A 122 0.36 10.13 4.36
CA ILE A 122 -0.13 10.67 3.08
C ILE A 122 -0.68 9.57 2.17
N LYS A 123 -0.25 8.31 2.32
CA LYS A 123 -0.90 7.18 1.63
C LYS A 123 -2.38 7.08 1.97
N VAL A 124 -2.77 7.29 3.22
CA VAL A 124 -4.19 7.33 3.62
C VAL A 124 -4.95 8.31 2.76
N VAL A 125 -4.45 9.56 2.68
CA VAL A 125 -5.06 10.61 1.86
C VAL A 125 -5.04 10.27 0.36
N SER A 126 -4.02 9.58 -0.12
CA SER A 126 -3.88 9.20 -1.54
C SER A 126 -4.82 8.07 -1.97
N VAL A 127 -5.31 7.27 -1.02
CA VAL A 127 -6.23 6.14 -1.28
C VAL A 127 -7.68 6.58 -1.23
N ILE A 128 -8.03 7.57 -0.40
CA ILE A 128 -9.40 8.09 -0.24
C ILE A 128 -10.06 8.45 -1.59
N PRO A 129 -9.44 9.23 -2.51
CA PRO A 129 -10.02 9.51 -3.82
C PRO A 129 -9.74 8.38 -4.83
N VAL A 130 -10.20 7.15 -4.55
CA VAL A 130 -10.14 6.00 -5.49
C VAL A 130 -8.71 5.73 -6.01
N GLY A 131 -7.67 6.01 -5.20
CA GLY A 131 -6.27 5.77 -5.60
C GLY A 131 -5.70 6.77 -6.62
N LEU A 132 -6.37 7.89 -6.91
CA LEU A 132 -5.89 8.93 -7.84
C LEU A 132 -4.48 9.41 -7.51
N GLY A 133 -4.14 9.50 -6.22
CA GLY A 133 -2.79 9.85 -5.79
C GLY A 133 -1.72 8.82 -6.20
N CYS A 134 -2.10 7.56 -6.39
CA CYS A 134 -1.22 6.52 -6.89
C CYS A 134 -1.15 6.55 -8.43
N LEU A 135 -2.27 6.81 -9.10
CA LEU A 135 -2.34 6.93 -10.57
C LEU A 135 -1.54 8.13 -11.09
N TRP A 136 -1.35 9.17 -10.28
CA TRP A 136 -0.52 10.34 -10.63
C TRP A 136 0.89 9.96 -11.12
N ALA A 137 1.42 8.83 -10.70
CA ALA A 137 2.71 8.32 -11.15
C ALA A 137 2.76 7.98 -12.68
N LEU A 138 1.61 7.86 -13.35
CA LEU A 138 1.54 7.64 -14.80
C LEU A 138 1.88 8.91 -15.58
N TRP A 139 1.48 10.08 -15.08
CA TRP A 139 1.67 11.38 -15.75
C TRP A 139 2.88 12.15 -15.19
N SER A 140 3.37 11.80 -14.01
CA SER A 140 4.52 12.45 -13.39
C SER A 140 5.82 12.12 -14.14
N LYS A 141 6.62 13.15 -14.52
CA LYS A 141 7.95 12.98 -15.14
C LYS A 141 8.89 12.08 -14.34
N ASP A 142 8.82 12.16 -13.02
CA ASP A 142 9.63 11.37 -12.08
C ASP A 142 8.93 10.07 -11.66
N ARG A 143 7.79 9.71 -12.26
CA ARG A 143 6.97 8.54 -11.88
C ARG A 143 6.67 8.48 -10.39
N ARG A 144 6.40 9.64 -9.76
CA ARG A 144 6.09 9.78 -8.33
C ARG A 144 4.60 9.79 -8.09
N THR A 145 4.19 9.12 -7.03
CA THR A 145 2.86 9.25 -6.43
C THR A 145 2.81 10.47 -5.51
N TRP A 146 1.63 10.92 -5.11
CA TRP A 146 1.50 12.06 -4.20
C TRP A 146 2.25 11.86 -2.88
N HIS A 147 2.17 10.68 -2.29
CA HIS A 147 2.92 10.37 -1.07
C HIS A 147 4.45 10.31 -1.29
N ASP A 148 4.91 9.94 -2.50
CA ASP A 148 6.33 10.01 -2.84
C ASP A 148 6.81 11.46 -2.94
N MET A 149 5.99 12.34 -3.54
CA MET A 149 6.33 13.75 -3.69
C MET A 149 6.38 14.47 -2.34
N ALA A 150 5.36 14.27 -1.50
CA ALA A 150 5.28 14.92 -0.20
C ALA A 150 6.39 14.48 0.75
N ALA A 151 6.78 13.21 0.73
CA ALA A 151 7.90 12.70 1.53
C ALA A 151 9.27 12.91 0.89
N LYS A 152 9.36 13.50 -0.32
CA LYS A 152 10.60 13.68 -1.11
C LYS A 152 11.36 12.36 -1.29
N THR A 153 10.63 11.30 -1.63
CA THR A 153 11.16 9.94 -1.83
C THR A 153 11.02 9.48 -3.26
N LEU A 154 11.78 8.44 -3.62
CA LEU A 154 11.78 7.78 -4.91
C LEU A 154 11.60 6.28 -4.71
N VAL A 155 10.98 5.60 -5.68
CA VAL A 155 11.02 4.15 -5.76
C VAL A 155 11.90 3.78 -6.94
N LEU A 156 13.01 3.13 -6.63
CA LEU A 156 14.06 2.76 -7.59
C LEU A 156 14.01 1.27 -7.89
N ARG A 157 14.51 0.89 -9.05
CA ARG A 157 14.86 -0.51 -9.38
C ARG A 157 16.27 -0.78 -8.84
N ARG A 158 16.45 -1.98 -8.27
CA ARG A 158 17.77 -2.51 -7.93
C ARG A 158 18.51 -2.92 -9.18
#